data_9f525a78263450c0f6280fc3ad570440
#
_entry.id   9f525a78263450c0f6280fc3ad570440
#
_cell.length_a   1.000
_cell.length_b   1.000
_cell.length_c   1.000
_cell.angle_alpha   90.00
_cell.angle_beta   90.00
_cell.angle_gamma   90.00
#
_symmetry.space_group_name_H-M   'P 1'
#
loop_
_entity.id
_entity.type
_entity.pdbx_description
1 polymer ?
#
loop_
_entity_poly.entity_id
_entity_poly.type
_entity_poly.pdbx_seq_one_letter_code
_entity_poly.pdbx_strand_id
1 'polypeptide(L)'
;MEFSEKIRNARIAKGWSQDELADHSGISRRTIQNYELGARLPKKRETYKVLAETLGIDESVLLDQNVDFVLRANEQYGSTAMKQALNLVEDVRALWAGGDMEEEDMDEIMRALQEAYMDVKAKKKEGK
;
A
#
# COMPACT_ATOMS: atom_id res chain seq x y z
N MET A 1 -2.05 0.20 -10.37
CA MET A 1 -1.20 -0.97 -10.08
C MET A 1 -1.00 -1.10 -8.58
N GLU A 2 -1.21 -2.27 -8.06
CA GLU A 2 -1.10 -2.53 -6.63
C GLU A 2 0.35 -2.75 -6.19
N PHE A 3 0.60 -2.59 -4.89
CA PHE A 3 1.92 -2.78 -4.30
C PHE A 3 2.55 -4.12 -4.69
N SER A 4 1.78 -5.22 -4.62
CA SER A 4 2.25 -6.56 -4.98
C SER A 4 2.79 -6.63 -6.41
N GLU A 5 2.08 -6.03 -7.33
CA GLU A 5 2.47 -5.99 -8.74
C GLU A 5 3.69 -5.09 -8.96
N LYS A 6 3.74 -3.96 -8.26
CA LYS A 6 4.88 -3.02 -8.36
C LYS A 6 6.18 -3.67 -7.93
N ILE A 7 6.16 -4.39 -6.80
CA ILE A 7 7.35 -5.12 -6.28
C ILE A 7 7.78 -6.19 -7.27
N ARG A 8 6.83 -7.00 -7.73
CA ARG A 8 7.11 -8.08 -8.65
C ARG A 8 7.69 -7.56 -9.97
N ASN A 9 7.06 -6.56 -10.56
CA ASN A 9 7.50 -5.98 -11.83
C ASN A 9 8.89 -5.36 -11.71
N ALA A 10 9.16 -4.64 -10.64
CA ALA A 10 10.47 -4.03 -10.40
C ALA A 10 11.55 -5.09 -10.21
N ARG A 11 11.23 -6.18 -9.50
CA ARG A 11 12.14 -7.32 -9.33
C ARG A 11 12.48 -7.97 -10.66
N ILE A 12 11.45 -8.23 -11.47
CA ILE A 12 11.63 -8.84 -12.80
C ILE A 12 12.44 -7.92 -13.70
N ALA A 13 12.23 -6.62 -13.64
CA ALA A 13 12.99 -5.65 -14.41
C ALA A 13 14.48 -5.67 -14.05
N LYS A 14 14.82 -6.03 -12.81
CA LYS A 14 16.22 -6.23 -12.38
C LYS A 14 16.78 -7.58 -12.84
N GLY A 15 15.94 -8.48 -13.30
CA GLY A 15 16.35 -9.84 -13.65
C GLY A 15 16.56 -10.72 -12.42
N TRP A 16 15.96 -10.39 -11.28
CA TRP A 16 16.18 -11.09 -10.02
C TRP A 16 15.09 -12.11 -9.72
N SER A 17 15.50 -13.20 -9.05
CA SER A 17 14.55 -14.10 -8.40
C SER A 17 14.11 -13.49 -7.07
N GLN A 18 13.12 -14.11 -6.41
CA GLN A 18 12.71 -13.70 -5.07
C GLN A 18 13.85 -13.88 -4.06
N ASP A 19 14.67 -14.91 -4.20
CA ASP A 19 15.85 -15.12 -3.36
C ASP A 19 16.86 -14.01 -3.53
N GLU A 20 17.09 -13.57 -4.77
CA GLU A 20 18.01 -12.47 -5.05
C GLU A 20 17.52 -11.15 -4.45
N LEU A 21 16.22 -10.87 -4.57
CA LEU A 21 15.66 -9.68 -3.92
C LEU A 21 15.78 -9.77 -2.39
N ALA A 22 15.57 -10.96 -1.82
CA ALA A 22 15.75 -11.17 -0.39
C ALA A 22 17.19 -10.87 0.02
N ASP A 23 18.17 -11.38 -0.73
CA ASP A 23 19.58 -11.15 -0.43
C ASP A 23 19.97 -9.67 -0.51
N HIS A 24 19.49 -8.97 -1.53
CA HIS A 24 19.81 -7.55 -1.72
C HIS A 24 19.08 -6.63 -0.74
N SER A 25 17.88 -6.97 -0.32
CA SER A 25 17.08 -6.11 0.56
C SER A 25 17.25 -6.40 2.04
N GLY A 26 17.74 -7.59 2.39
CA GLY A 26 17.77 -8.05 3.78
C GLY A 26 16.43 -8.51 4.30
N ILE A 27 15.42 -8.60 3.44
CA ILE A 27 14.06 -9.07 3.79
C ILE A 27 13.99 -10.56 3.45
N SER A 28 13.35 -11.37 4.30
CA SER A 28 13.29 -12.81 4.06
C SER A 28 12.50 -13.11 2.78
N ARG A 29 12.86 -14.20 2.11
CA ARG A 29 12.17 -14.67 0.91
C ARG A 29 10.67 -14.86 1.18
N ARG A 30 10.33 -15.44 2.32
CA ARG A 30 8.93 -15.69 2.69
C ARG A 30 8.13 -14.38 2.78
N THR A 31 8.72 -13.35 3.34
CA THR A 31 8.08 -12.04 3.44
C THR A 31 7.90 -11.42 2.05
N ILE A 32 8.92 -11.49 1.20
CA ILE A 32 8.83 -11.01 -0.18
C ILE A 32 7.74 -11.77 -0.94
N GLN A 33 7.67 -13.08 -0.78
CA GLN A 33 6.62 -13.88 -1.40
C GLN A 33 5.24 -13.42 -0.98
N ASN A 34 5.03 -13.15 0.31
CA ASN A 34 3.76 -12.65 0.83
C ASN A 34 3.41 -11.27 0.25
N TYR A 35 4.40 -10.40 0.08
CA TYR A 35 4.20 -9.10 -0.55
C TYR A 35 3.74 -9.26 -1.99
N GLU A 36 4.40 -10.12 -2.76
CA GLU A 36 4.08 -10.33 -4.18
C GLU A 36 2.75 -11.06 -4.39
N LEU A 37 2.32 -11.86 -3.42
CA LEU A 37 1.02 -12.51 -3.46
C LEU A 37 -0.13 -11.58 -3.07
N GLY A 38 0.18 -10.41 -2.53
CA GLY A 38 -0.83 -9.48 -2.04
C GLY A 38 -1.40 -9.87 -0.69
N ALA A 39 -0.79 -10.84 0.01
CA ALA A 39 -1.26 -11.32 1.30
C ALA A 39 -0.89 -10.36 2.45
N ARG A 40 0.09 -9.49 2.24
CA ARG A 40 0.60 -8.60 3.28
C ARG A 40 1.18 -7.33 2.68
N LEU A 41 0.97 -6.20 3.37
CA LEU A 41 1.67 -4.94 3.11
C LEU A 41 2.70 -4.72 4.22
N PRO A 42 3.87 -4.14 3.90
CA PRO A 42 4.78 -3.71 4.96
C PRO A 42 4.10 -2.70 5.86
N LYS A 43 4.25 -2.83 7.17
CA LYS A 43 3.64 -1.93 8.15
C LYS A 43 4.52 -0.74 8.50
N LYS A 44 5.82 -0.84 8.24
CA LYS A 44 6.78 0.20 8.55
C LYS A 44 7.17 0.96 7.30
N ARG A 45 7.18 2.29 7.39
CA ARG A 45 7.58 3.14 6.27
C ARG A 45 8.99 2.87 5.80
N GLU A 46 9.88 2.53 6.72
CA GLU A 46 11.27 2.19 6.41
C GLU A 46 11.38 1.04 5.40
N THR A 47 10.49 0.07 5.47
CA THR A 47 10.52 -1.07 4.54
C THR A 47 10.29 -0.62 3.10
N TYR A 48 9.42 0.36 2.87
CA TYR A 48 9.18 0.91 1.52
C TYR A 48 10.43 1.60 0.99
N LYS A 49 11.13 2.32 1.86
CA LYS A 49 12.38 2.98 1.51
C LYS A 49 13.45 1.97 1.11
N VAL A 50 13.64 0.93 1.94
CA VAL A 50 14.62 -0.13 1.67
C VAL A 50 14.32 -0.82 0.35
N LEU A 51 13.05 -1.19 0.11
CA LEU A 51 12.66 -1.85 -1.13
C LEU A 51 12.87 -0.95 -2.34
N ALA A 52 12.50 0.33 -2.24
CA ALA A 52 12.68 1.27 -3.34
C ALA A 52 14.15 1.47 -3.68
N GLU A 53 15.00 1.66 -2.67
CA GLU A 53 16.44 1.79 -2.87
C GLU A 53 17.05 0.53 -3.50
N THR A 54 16.66 -0.64 -2.99
CA THR A 54 17.15 -1.93 -3.49
C THR A 54 16.74 -2.16 -4.94
N LEU A 55 15.51 -1.80 -5.28
CA LEU A 55 14.98 -2.00 -6.63
C LEU A 55 15.34 -0.86 -7.59
N GLY A 56 15.91 0.22 -7.08
CA GLY A 56 16.30 1.37 -7.91
C GLY A 56 15.10 2.17 -8.45
N ILE A 57 14.02 2.23 -7.69
CA ILE A 57 12.83 2.98 -8.06
C ILE A 57 12.55 4.05 -7.00
N ASP A 58 11.73 5.04 -7.37
CA ASP A 58 11.35 6.09 -6.46
C ASP A 58 10.44 5.52 -5.35
N GLU A 59 10.68 5.95 -4.12
CA GLU A 59 9.88 5.50 -2.96
C GLU A 59 8.39 5.78 -3.15
N SER A 60 8.03 6.91 -3.79
CA SER A 60 6.63 7.27 -4.05
C SER A 60 5.90 6.28 -4.95
N VAL A 61 6.62 5.49 -5.73
CA VAL A 61 6.03 4.43 -6.55
C VAL A 61 5.41 3.37 -5.64
N LEU A 62 6.11 3.00 -4.57
CA LEU A 62 5.65 2.00 -3.62
C LEU A 62 4.76 2.58 -2.53
N LEU A 63 5.16 3.74 -2.01
CA LEU A 63 4.42 4.45 -0.95
C LEU A 63 3.52 5.50 -1.61
N ASP A 64 2.51 5.03 -2.31
CA ASP A 64 1.55 5.91 -2.98
C ASP A 64 0.49 6.41 -2.00
N GLN A 65 -0.45 7.22 -2.48
CA GLN A 65 -1.51 7.82 -1.66
C GLN A 65 -2.32 6.77 -0.89
N ASN A 66 -2.67 5.67 -1.54
CA ASN A 66 -3.48 4.63 -0.92
C ASN A 66 -2.72 3.88 0.17
N VAL A 67 -1.46 3.53 -0.10
CA VAL A 67 -0.60 2.87 0.90
C VAL A 67 -0.36 3.81 2.08
N ASP A 68 -0.07 5.09 1.81
CA ASP A 68 0.11 6.08 2.87
C ASP A 68 -1.12 6.19 3.78
N PHE A 69 -2.31 6.21 3.20
CA PHE A 69 -3.56 6.22 3.96
C PHE A 69 -3.66 5.00 4.89
N VAL A 70 -3.39 3.81 4.37
CA VAL A 70 -3.44 2.56 5.15
C VAL A 70 -2.44 2.60 6.30
N LEU A 71 -1.22 3.08 6.05
CA LEU A 71 -0.19 3.20 7.08
C LEU A 71 -0.55 4.24 8.15
N ARG A 72 -1.10 5.38 7.75
CA ARG A 72 -1.57 6.40 8.71
C ARG A 72 -2.65 5.83 9.63
N ALA A 73 -3.57 5.07 9.08
CA ALA A 73 -4.61 4.42 9.87
C ALA A 73 -3.99 3.50 10.93
N ASN A 74 -2.97 2.71 10.55
CA ASN A 74 -2.27 1.84 11.47
C ASN A 74 -1.50 2.63 12.54
N GLU A 75 -0.78 3.66 12.12
CA GLU A 75 0.05 4.46 13.02
C GLU A 75 -0.77 5.21 14.06
N GLN A 76 -1.93 5.71 13.68
CA GLN A 76 -2.76 6.55 14.55
C GLN A 76 -3.80 5.75 15.34
N TYR A 77 -4.31 4.66 14.79
CA TYR A 77 -5.47 3.95 15.36
C TYR A 77 -5.28 2.44 15.49
N GLY A 78 -4.16 1.88 15.05
CA GLY A 78 -3.82 0.47 15.25
C GLY A 78 -4.23 -0.47 14.12
N SER A 79 -4.00 -1.75 14.35
CA SER A 79 -4.13 -2.79 13.32
C SER A 79 -5.56 -2.98 12.80
N THR A 80 -6.57 -2.81 13.63
CA THR A 80 -7.97 -2.90 13.19
C THR A 80 -8.29 -1.79 12.19
N ALA A 81 -7.85 -0.57 12.47
CA ALA A 81 -8.03 0.57 11.57
C ALA A 81 -7.25 0.37 10.27
N MET A 82 -6.05 -0.20 10.35
CA MET A 82 -5.28 -0.53 9.15
C MET A 82 -6.06 -1.48 8.24
N LYS A 83 -6.64 -2.52 8.81
CA LYS A 83 -7.44 -3.49 8.06
C LYS A 83 -8.67 -2.84 7.42
N GLN A 84 -9.37 -1.98 8.17
CA GLN A 84 -10.52 -1.24 7.67
C GLN A 84 -10.12 -0.32 6.50
N ALA A 85 -9.01 0.38 6.63
CA ALA A 85 -8.51 1.27 5.60
C ALA A 85 -8.14 0.51 4.32
N LEU A 86 -7.48 -0.64 4.48
CA LEU A 86 -7.13 -1.49 3.34
C LEU A 86 -8.38 -2.00 2.64
N ASN A 87 -9.38 -2.46 3.40
CA ASN A 87 -10.65 -2.92 2.85
C ASN A 87 -11.36 -1.81 2.10
N LEU A 88 -11.36 -0.58 2.64
CA LEU A 88 -11.96 0.57 1.97
C LEU A 88 -11.33 0.80 0.59
N VAL A 89 -10.02 0.80 0.52
CA VAL A 89 -9.30 0.99 -0.75
C VAL A 89 -9.66 -0.11 -1.76
N GLU A 90 -9.63 -1.36 -1.32
CA GLU A 90 -9.93 -2.50 -2.18
C GLU A 90 -11.37 -2.50 -2.66
N ASP A 91 -12.33 -2.22 -1.78
CA ASP A 91 -13.75 -2.18 -2.10
C ASP A 91 -14.07 -1.08 -3.10
N VAL A 92 -13.49 0.10 -2.92
CA VAL A 92 -13.69 1.22 -3.83
C VAL A 92 -13.09 0.91 -5.20
N ARG A 93 -11.91 0.33 -5.24
CA ARG A 93 -11.29 -0.11 -6.51
C ARG A 93 -12.18 -1.12 -7.24
N ALA A 94 -12.70 -2.10 -6.50
CA ALA A 94 -13.56 -3.13 -7.08
C ALA A 94 -14.85 -2.53 -7.65
N LEU A 95 -15.40 -1.55 -6.95
CA LEU A 95 -16.61 -0.86 -7.39
C LEU A 95 -16.42 -0.17 -8.74
N TRP A 96 -15.22 0.36 -8.98
CA TRP A 96 -14.92 1.12 -10.20
C TRP A 96 -14.22 0.31 -11.29
N ALA A 97 -13.94 -0.95 -11.03
CA ALA A 97 -13.29 -1.80 -12.03
C ALA A 97 -14.19 -1.93 -13.26
N GLY A 98 -13.68 -1.55 -14.42
CA GLY A 98 -14.42 -1.59 -15.67
C GLY A 98 -15.44 -0.45 -15.87
N GLY A 99 -15.45 0.56 -14.99
CA GLY A 99 -16.32 1.72 -15.14
C GLY A 99 -15.80 2.74 -16.14
N ASP A 100 -16.63 3.72 -16.46
CA ASP A 100 -16.34 4.77 -17.42
C ASP A 100 -15.69 6.01 -16.82
N MET A 101 -15.43 5.99 -15.52
CA MET A 101 -14.86 7.16 -14.82
C MET A 101 -13.38 7.30 -15.15
N GLU A 102 -12.95 8.55 -15.37
CA GLU A 102 -11.55 8.87 -15.59
C GLU A 102 -10.72 8.54 -14.34
N GLU A 103 -9.49 8.09 -14.52
CA GLU A 103 -8.59 7.75 -13.42
C GLU A 103 -8.38 8.92 -12.47
N GLU A 104 -8.26 10.13 -13.00
CA GLU A 104 -8.09 11.35 -12.22
C GLU A 104 -9.29 11.61 -11.30
N ASP A 105 -10.50 11.39 -11.81
CA ASP A 105 -11.73 11.55 -11.03
C ASP A 105 -11.85 10.48 -9.94
N MET A 106 -11.44 9.24 -10.25
CA MET A 106 -11.42 8.16 -9.27
C MET A 106 -10.46 8.47 -8.12
N ASP A 107 -9.28 9.01 -8.45
CA ASP A 107 -8.29 9.38 -7.45
C ASP A 107 -8.82 10.49 -6.53
N GLU A 108 -9.53 11.46 -7.09
CA GLU A 108 -10.13 12.54 -6.33
C GLU A 108 -11.20 12.04 -5.34
N ILE A 109 -12.07 11.16 -5.79
CA ILE A 109 -13.11 10.55 -4.95
C ILE A 109 -12.46 9.68 -3.87
N MET A 110 -11.45 8.88 -4.24
CA MET A 110 -10.72 8.05 -3.28
C MET A 110 -10.11 8.91 -2.17
N ARG A 111 -9.49 10.02 -2.54
CA ARG A 111 -8.90 10.95 -1.55
C ARG A 111 -9.95 11.49 -0.60
N ALA A 112 -11.11 11.89 -1.14
CA ALA A 112 -12.21 12.41 -0.33
C ALA A 112 -12.73 11.37 0.66
N LEU A 113 -12.85 10.11 0.24
CA LEU A 113 -13.28 9.01 1.11
C LEU A 113 -12.26 8.73 2.20
N GLN A 114 -10.98 8.77 1.87
CA GLN A 114 -9.91 8.56 2.83
C GLN A 114 -9.88 9.66 3.89
N GLU A 115 -10.05 10.91 3.48
CA GLU A 115 -10.14 12.04 4.40
C GLU A 115 -11.37 11.92 5.32
N ALA A 116 -12.52 11.55 4.76
CA ALA A 116 -13.73 11.34 5.54
C ALA A 116 -13.55 10.23 6.59
N TYR A 117 -12.88 9.14 6.22
CA TYR A 117 -12.59 8.06 7.15
C TYR A 117 -11.73 8.55 8.33
N MET A 118 -10.66 9.29 8.02
CA MET A 118 -9.77 9.81 9.05
C MET A 118 -10.48 10.81 9.96
N ASP A 119 -11.34 11.66 9.41
CA ASP A 119 -12.12 12.62 10.18
C ASP A 119 -13.08 11.93 11.16
N VAL A 120 -13.75 10.87 10.71
CA VAL A 120 -14.65 10.10 11.57
C VAL A 120 -13.90 9.42 12.71
N LYS A 121 -12.73 8.84 12.41
CA LYS A 121 -11.88 8.22 13.42
C LYS A 121 -11.38 9.24 14.44
N ALA A 122 -10.98 10.41 14.01
CA ALA A 122 -10.53 11.49 14.89
C ALA A 122 -11.64 11.94 15.84
N LYS A 123 -12.86 12.10 15.34
CA LYS A 123 -14.02 12.48 16.15
C LYS A 123 -14.36 11.42 17.19
N LYS A 124 -14.31 10.14 16.83
CA LYS A 124 -14.57 9.05 17.77
C LYS A 124 -13.54 9.01 18.89
N LYS A 125 -12.28 9.26 18.56
CA LYS A 125 -11.19 9.29 19.54
C LYS A 125 -11.36 10.45 20.51
N GLU A 126 -11.77 11.63 20.03
CA GLU A 126 -12.00 12.82 20.84
C GLU A 126 -13.28 12.72 21.67
N GLY A 127 -14.29 12.04 21.17
CA GLY A 127 -15.62 11.96 21.77
C GLY A 127 -15.73 11.05 22.97
N LYS A 128 -14.64 10.51 23.48
CA LYS A 128 -14.65 9.65 24.66
C LYS A 128 -14.75 10.41 25.98
#